data_cc771dedfc9855b356fa1c5e72eb1173
#
_entry.id   cc771dedfc9855b356fa1c5e72eb1173
#
_cell.length_a   1.000
_cell.length_b   1.000
_cell.length_c   1.000
_cell.angle_alpha   90.00
_cell.angle_beta   90.00
_cell.angle_gamma   90.00
#
_symmetry.space_group_name_H-M   'P 1'
#
loop_
_entity.id
_entity.type
_entity.pdbx_description
1 polymer ?
#
loop_
_entity_poly.entity_id
_entity_poly.type
_entity_poly.pdbx_seq_one_letter_code
_entity_poly.pdbx_strand_id
1 'polypeptide(L)'
;MSTLKQSILKRILRDVTRGFSVTSYKEKRIYVKHLGLIDQVDIDDYREEHYERAEKRGVPTEKEALEILIQNGDWTKEEEKEIETKTKFIEQLIENKSGMYLQSQLDNQEKIIEEERKNLTQTINIRHSLLGNTCEQYADKRCIDLYVIKSFFTDREFQKPVFTQEYFDDLTQSELTIITNVYDSIFATFTEENFQKLVIEDFYSTYL
;
A
#
# COMPACT_ATOMS: atom_id res chain seq x y z
N MET A 1 0.98 27.22 11.87
CA MET A 1 1.40 26.01 11.10
C MET A 1 2.72 26.25 10.41
N SER A 2 3.58 25.22 10.29
CA SER A 2 4.81 25.41 9.52
C SER A 2 4.47 25.48 8.04
N THR A 3 5.14 26.36 7.30
CA THR A 3 5.02 26.56 5.85
C THR A 3 5.14 25.24 5.05
N LEU A 4 5.88 24.27 5.60
CA LEU A 4 6.06 22.94 5.00
C LEU A 4 4.77 22.10 5.03
N LYS A 5 4.03 22.11 6.16
CA LYS A 5 2.75 21.38 6.27
C LYS A 5 1.71 21.92 5.30
N GLN A 6 1.62 23.24 5.15
CA GLN A 6 0.70 23.86 4.18
C GLN A 6 1.05 23.48 2.73
N SER A 7 2.34 23.37 2.39
CA SER A 7 2.74 23.00 1.02
C SER A 7 2.37 21.55 0.68
N ILE A 8 2.43 20.64 1.66
CA ILE A 8 2.01 19.24 1.49
C ILE A 8 0.50 19.16 1.26
N LEU A 9 -0.30 19.83 2.11
CA LEU A 9 -1.77 19.82 1.98
C LEU A 9 -2.23 20.41 0.64
N LYS A 10 -1.61 21.51 0.17
CA LYS A 10 -1.86 22.08 -1.16
C LYS A 10 -1.55 21.09 -2.28
N ARG A 11 -0.47 20.34 -2.17
CA ARG A 11 -0.11 19.32 -3.14
C ARG A 11 -1.16 18.20 -3.16
N ILE A 12 -1.55 17.68 -1.99
CA ILE A 12 -2.55 16.63 -1.86
C ILE A 12 -3.87 17.08 -2.49
N LEU A 13 -4.38 18.26 -2.11
CA LEU A 13 -5.62 18.81 -2.67
C LEU A 13 -5.57 18.89 -4.19
N ARG A 14 -4.49 19.46 -4.73
CA ARG A 14 -4.30 19.59 -6.17
C ARG A 14 -4.26 18.23 -6.87
N ASP A 15 -3.53 17.28 -6.32
CA ASP A 15 -3.30 15.98 -6.93
C ASP A 15 -4.58 15.12 -6.87
N VAL A 16 -5.32 15.17 -5.78
CA VAL A 16 -6.66 14.53 -5.65
C VAL A 16 -7.67 15.15 -6.60
N THR A 17 -7.75 16.47 -6.65
CA THR A 17 -8.70 17.17 -7.55
C THR A 17 -8.43 16.89 -9.03
N ARG A 18 -7.17 16.67 -9.39
CA ARG A 18 -6.76 16.36 -10.76
C ARG A 18 -6.85 14.88 -11.12
N GLY A 19 -6.91 14.00 -10.12
CA GLY A 19 -6.87 12.55 -10.29
C GLY A 19 -5.49 12.02 -10.69
N PHE A 20 -4.42 12.82 -10.55
CA PHE A 20 -3.05 12.40 -10.81
C PHE A 20 -2.03 13.21 -10.03
N SER A 21 -0.90 12.59 -9.74
CA SER A 21 0.29 13.22 -9.20
C SER A 21 1.37 13.40 -10.26
N VAL A 22 2.27 14.37 -10.05
CA VAL A 22 3.39 14.63 -10.97
C VAL A 22 4.70 14.37 -10.24
N THR A 23 5.56 13.57 -10.87
CA THR A 23 6.89 13.25 -10.34
C THR A 23 7.90 13.15 -11.49
N SER A 24 9.08 12.63 -11.22
CA SER A 24 10.10 12.37 -12.24
C SER A 24 10.62 10.92 -12.12
N TYR A 25 10.85 10.30 -13.27
CA TYR A 25 11.49 9.00 -13.39
C TYR A 25 12.57 9.07 -14.47
N LYS A 26 13.80 8.64 -14.17
CA LYS A 26 14.97 8.77 -15.07
C LYS A 26 15.07 10.18 -15.69
N GLU A 27 14.97 11.21 -14.83
CA GLU A 27 15.02 12.66 -15.19
C GLU A 27 13.87 13.14 -16.08
N LYS A 28 12.94 12.30 -16.45
CA LYS A 28 11.76 12.66 -17.24
C LYS A 28 10.57 12.92 -16.33
N ARG A 29 9.81 13.96 -16.64
CA ARG A 29 8.54 14.23 -15.97
C ARG A 29 7.54 13.14 -16.33
N ILE A 30 6.89 12.58 -15.30
CA ILE A 30 5.85 11.58 -15.45
C ILE A 30 4.60 11.98 -14.67
N TYR A 31 3.48 11.45 -15.12
CA TYR A 31 2.17 11.61 -14.50
C TYR A 31 1.75 10.26 -13.92
N VAL A 32 1.40 10.25 -12.65
CA VAL A 32 0.94 9.03 -11.96
C VAL A 32 -0.55 9.17 -11.74
N LYS A 33 -1.33 8.47 -12.55
CA LYS A 33 -2.79 8.39 -12.49
C LYS A 33 -3.20 7.79 -11.13
N HIS A 34 -4.16 8.40 -10.46
CA HIS A 34 -4.82 7.78 -9.34
C HIS A 34 -5.87 6.82 -9.89
N LEU A 35 -5.66 5.54 -9.63
CA LEU A 35 -6.53 4.49 -10.15
C LEU A 35 -7.91 4.58 -9.50
N GLY A 36 -8.94 4.52 -10.33
CA GLY A 36 -10.33 4.55 -9.90
C GLY A 36 -10.94 3.17 -9.68
N LEU A 37 -12.22 3.15 -9.38
CA LEU A 37 -12.95 1.90 -9.09
C LEU A 37 -12.91 0.90 -10.26
N ILE A 38 -12.99 1.40 -11.50
CA ILE A 38 -12.93 0.52 -12.70
C ILE A 38 -11.55 -0.11 -12.81
N ASP A 39 -10.48 0.67 -12.59
CA ASP A 39 -9.11 0.13 -12.61
C ASP A 39 -8.93 -0.93 -11.51
N GLN A 40 -9.59 -0.77 -10.35
CA GLN A 40 -9.56 -1.75 -9.26
C GLN A 40 -10.23 -3.06 -9.65
N VAL A 41 -11.39 -3.02 -10.30
CA VAL A 41 -12.06 -4.22 -10.81
C VAL A 41 -11.15 -5.00 -11.77
N ASP A 42 -10.51 -4.30 -12.71
CA ASP A 42 -9.57 -4.94 -13.65
C ASP A 42 -8.37 -5.59 -12.91
N ILE A 43 -7.93 -4.99 -11.81
CA ILE A 43 -6.82 -5.52 -11.00
C ILE A 43 -7.27 -6.74 -10.21
N ASP A 44 -8.49 -6.74 -9.69
CA ASP A 44 -9.07 -7.87 -8.96
C ASP A 44 -9.27 -9.08 -9.90
N ASP A 45 -9.79 -8.86 -11.11
CA ASP A 45 -9.91 -9.89 -12.14
C ASP A 45 -8.54 -10.47 -12.54
N TYR A 46 -7.53 -9.60 -12.69
CA TYR A 46 -6.16 -10.01 -12.99
C TYR A 46 -5.54 -10.82 -11.84
N ARG A 47 -5.83 -10.44 -10.59
CA ARG A 47 -5.41 -11.16 -9.39
C ARG A 47 -5.97 -12.58 -9.38
N GLU A 48 -7.28 -12.72 -9.65
CA GLU A 48 -7.96 -14.02 -9.68
C GLU A 48 -7.40 -14.93 -10.78
N GLU A 49 -7.17 -14.38 -11.99
CA GLU A 49 -6.55 -15.13 -13.09
C GLU A 49 -5.16 -15.67 -12.71
N HIS A 50 -4.33 -14.85 -12.05
CA HIS A 50 -3.00 -15.25 -11.64
C HIS A 50 -3.01 -16.23 -10.47
N TYR A 51 -3.95 -16.10 -9.54
CA TYR A 51 -4.17 -17.05 -8.47
C TYR A 51 -4.51 -18.43 -9.03
N GLU A 52 -5.53 -18.53 -9.89
CA GLU A 52 -5.90 -19.80 -10.53
C GLU A 52 -4.75 -20.41 -11.34
N ARG A 53 -3.96 -19.57 -12.01
CA ARG A 53 -2.81 -20.04 -12.78
C ARG A 53 -1.72 -20.63 -11.89
N ALA A 54 -1.50 -20.05 -10.71
CA ALA A 54 -0.57 -20.59 -9.72
C ALA A 54 -1.07 -21.93 -9.16
N GLU A 55 -2.35 -22.00 -8.80
CA GLU A 55 -3.00 -23.22 -8.29
C GLU A 55 -2.90 -24.37 -9.31
N LYS A 56 -3.22 -24.12 -10.58
CA LYS A 56 -3.10 -25.10 -11.69
C LYS A 56 -1.66 -25.57 -11.90
N ARG A 57 -0.67 -24.81 -11.45
CA ARG A 57 0.77 -25.19 -11.47
C ARG A 57 1.23 -25.93 -10.23
N GLY A 58 0.32 -26.16 -9.28
CA GLY A 58 0.61 -26.87 -8.03
C GLY A 58 1.32 -26.00 -6.98
N VAL A 59 1.23 -24.68 -7.09
CA VAL A 59 1.67 -23.79 -6.01
C VAL A 59 0.65 -23.92 -4.85
N PRO A 60 1.09 -24.11 -3.61
CA PRO A 60 0.17 -24.25 -2.49
C PRO A 60 -0.57 -22.92 -2.20
N THR A 61 -1.78 -23.03 -1.72
CA THR A 61 -2.49 -21.90 -1.11
C THR A 61 -1.83 -21.53 0.23
N GLU A 62 -2.05 -20.30 0.70
CA GLU A 62 -1.55 -19.86 2.02
C GLU A 62 -2.04 -20.80 3.14
N LYS A 63 -3.28 -21.26 3.04
CA LYS A 63 -3.86 -22.20 4.01
C LYS A 63 -3.13 -23.55 4.02
N GLU A 64 -2.86 -24.13 2.86
CA GLU A 64 -2.13 -25.40 2.74
C GLU A 64 -0.69 -25.27 3.23
N ALA A 65 0.00 -24.20 2.87
CA ALA A 65 1.34 -23.90 3.33
C ALA A 65 1.38 -23.73 4.86
N LEU A 66 0.41 -23.03 5.44
CA LEU A 66 0.30 -22.85 6.88
C LEU A 66 0.04 -24.17 7.60
N GLU A 67 -0.84 -25.02 7.08
CA GLU A 67 -1.09 -26.35 7.65
C GLU A 67 0.19 -27.21 7.67
N ILE A 68 1.00 -27.15 6.62
CA ILE A 68 2.29 -27.86 6.56
C ILE A 68 3.26 -27.30 7.61
N LEU A 69 3.39 -25.99 7.76
CA LEU A 69 4.25 -25.36 8.76
C LEU A 69 3.86 -25.75 10.18
N ILE A 70 2.56 -25.80 10.47
CA ILE A 70 2.06 -26.20 11.80
C ILE A 70 2.35 -27.70 12.04
N GLN A 71 2.18 -28.56 11.05
CA GLN A 71 2.48 -29.98 11.17
C GLN A 71 3.97 -30.23 11.40
N ASN A 72 4.83 -29.46 10.78
CA ASN A 72 6.28 -29.55 10.94
C ASN A 72 6.79 -28.94 12.26
N GLY A 73 5.98 -28.13 12.93
CA GLY A 73 6.36 -27.38 14.14
C GLY A 73 7.19 -26.13 13.88
N ASP A 74 7.24 -25.65 12.63
CA ASP A 74 7.94 -24.43 12.23
C ASP A 74 7.11 -23.16 12.54
N TRP A 75 5.80 -23.32 12.75
CA TRP A 75 4.83 -22.31 13.17
C TRP A 75 3.77 -22.93 14.05
N THR A 76 3.15 -22.15 14.93
CA THR A 76 2.13 -22.64 15.86
C THR A 76 0.79 -21.95 15.67
N LYS A 77 -0.29 -22.60 16.12
CA LYS A 77 -1.63 -21.98 16.14
C LYS A 77 -1.71 -20.79 17.10
N GLU A 78 -0.90 -20.81 18.15
CA GLU A 78 -0.77 -19.76 19.13
C GLU A 78 -0.15 -18.50 18.49
N GLU A 79 0.89 -18.65 17.69
CA GLU A 79 1.52 -17.55 16.95
C GLU A 79 0.55 -16.96 15.91
N GLU A 80 -0.23 -17.77 15.20
CA GLU A 80 -1.27 -17.29 14.28
C GLU A 80 -2.34 -16.49 15.03
N LYS A 81 -2.80 -16.98 16.17
CA LYS A 81 -3.76 -16.27 17.01
C LYS A 81 -3.18 -15.00 17.63
N GLU A 82 -1.88 -14.95 17.87
CA GLU A 82 -1.20 -13.72 18.34
C GLU A 82 -1.27 -12.62 17.31
N ILE A 83 -1.09 -12.93 16.01
CA ILE A 83 -1.25 -11.96 14.91
C ILE A 83 -2.66 -11.38 14.92
N GLU A 84 -3.69 -12.22 14.99
CA GLU A 84 -5.09 -11.74 15.04
C GLU A 84 -5.35 -10.85 16.26
N THR A 85 -4.82 -11.26 17.41
CA THR A 85 -5.00 -10.53 18.67
C THR A 85 -4.33 -9.16 18.63
N LYS A 86 -3.10 -9.09 18.13
CA LYS A 86 -2.36 -7.83 17.96
C LYS A 86 -3.04 -6.93 16.93
N THR A 87 -3.55 -7.47 15.84
CA THR A 87 -4.30 -6.71 14.85
C THR A 87 -5.51 -6.04 15.48
N LYS A 88 -6.36 -6.79 16.18
CA LYS A 88 -7.52 -6.26 16.90
C LYS A 88 -7.14 -5.24 17.96
N PHE A 89 -6.04 -5.47 18.67
CA PHE A 89 -5.55 -4.53 19.68
C PHE A 89 -5.15 -3.18 19.05
N ILE A 90 -4.45 -3.20 17.91
CA ILE A 90 -4.10 -1.97 17.18
C ILE A 90 -5.35 -1.24 16.69
N GLU A 91 -6.35 -1.96 16.17
CA GLU A 91 -7.64 -1.38 15.78
C GLU A 91 -8.33 -0.67 16.95
N GLN A 92 -8.36 -1.29 18.13
CA GLN A 92 -8.89 -0.67 19.35
C GLN A 92 -8.10 0.58 19.78
N LEU A 93 -6.76 0.54 19.66
CA LEU A 93 -5.93 1.71 19.97
C LEU A 93 -6.23 2.89 19.02
N ILE A 94 -6.47 2.60 17.73
CA ILE A 94 -6.84 3.61 16.73
C ILE A 94 -8.24 4.18 17.03
N GLU A 95 -9.21 3.33 17.35
CA GLU A 95 -10.56 3.75 17.72
C GLU A 95 -10.53 4.64 18.98
N ASN A 96 -9.80 4.22 20.01
CA ASN A 96 -9.66 4.99 21.24
C ASN A 96 -9.01 6.37 21.01
N LYS A 97 -8.10 6.49 20.03
CA LYS A 97 -7.47 7.77 19.64
C LYS A 97 -8.51 8.79 19.22
N SER A 98 -9.61 8.38 18.59
CA SER A 98 -10.67 9.28 18.11
C SER A 98 -11.41 10.02 19.24
N GLY A 99 -11.39 9.48 20.46
CA GLY A 99 -12.00 10.09 21.65
C GLY A 99 -11.06 10.96 22.50
N MET A 100 -9.78 11.13 22.07
CA MET A 100 -8.78 11.90 22.83
C MET A 100 -8.75 13.36 22.39
N TYR A 101 -8.68 14.28 23.36
CA TYR A 101 -8.69 15.73 23.11
C TYR A 101 -7.36 16.41 23.44
N LEU A 102 -6.52 15.82 24.29
CA LEU A 102 -5.25 16.42 24.69
C LEU A 102 -4.13 15.98 23.73
N GLN A 103 -3.39 16.94 23.18
CA GLN A 103 -2.30 16.68 22.23
C GLN A 103 -1.27 15.71 22.80
N SER A 104 -0.92 15.82 24.08
CA SER A 104 0.04 14.91 24.72
C SER A 104 -0.47 13.46 24.80
N GLN A 105 -1.78 13.25 24.92
CA GLN A 105 -2.38 11.91 24.89
C GLN A 105 -2.37 11.36 23.47
N LEU A 106 -2.70 12.19 22.48
CA LEU A 106 -2.67 11.82 21.07
C LEU A 106 -1.25 11.40 20.63
N ASP A 107 -0.24 12.23 20.99
CA ASP A 107 1.17 11.93 20.65
C ASP A 107 1.67 10.65 21.32
N ASN A 108 1.24 10.38 22.55
CA ASN A 108 1.60 9.15 23.26
C ASN A 108 0.91 7.92 22.66
N GLN A 109 -0.39 8.04 22.36
CA GLN A 109 -1.16 6.97 21.71
C GLN A 109 -0.59 6.61 20.35
N GLU A 110 -0.18 7.62 19.57
CA GLU A 110 0.43 7.42 18.26
C GLU A 110 1.73 6.63 18.32
N LYS A 111 2.59 6.95 19.31
CA LYS A 111 3.83 6.18 19.54
C LYS A 111 3.54 4.71 19.89
N ILE A 112 2.54 4.46 20.72
CA ILE A 112 2.14 3.09 21.07
C ILE A 112 1.66 2.35 19.83
N ILE A 113 0.78 2.99 19.03
CA ILE A 113 0.28 2.40 17.78
C ILE A 113 1.43 2.09 16.81
N GLU A 114 2.38 3.00 16.67
CA GLU A 114 3.53 2.83 15.78
C GLU A 114 4.44 1.67 16.24
N GLU A 115 4.70 1.57 17.53
CA GLU A 115 5.49 0.47 18.11
C GLU A 115 4.80 -0.89 17.93
N GLU A 116 3.49 -0.97 18.21
CA GLU A 116 2.72 -2.21 18.04
C GLU A 116 2.61 -2.60 16.55
N ARG A 117 2.42 -1.65 15.65
CA ARG A 117 2.46 -1.90 14.20
C ARG A 117 3.80 -2.46 13.75
N LYS A 118 4.90 -1.89 14.25
CA LYS A 118 6.24 -2.38 13.93
C LYS A 118 6.45 -3.82 14.39
N ASN A 119 6.04 -4.13 15.62
CA ASN A 119 6.12 -5.48 16.18
C ASN A 119 5.27 -6.47 15.37
N LEU A 120 4.03 -6.09 15.05
CA LEU A 120 3.14 -6.91 14.21
C LEU A 120 3.73 -7.14 12.82
N THR A 121 4.26 -6.11 12.18
CA THR A 121 4.90 -6.21 10.86
C THR A 121 6.09 -7.18 10.89
N GLN A 122 6.90 -7.16 11.93
CA GLN A 122 8.00 -8.12 12.08
C GLN A 122 7.50 -9.56 12.16
N THR A 123 6.46 -9.81 12.96
CA THR A 123 5.86 -11.16 13.09
C THR A 123 5.26 -11.61 11.76
N ILE A 124 4.53 -10.74 11.05
CA ILE A 124 3.97 -11.03 9.73
C ILE A 124 5.09 -11.32 8.70
N ASN A 125 6.19 -10.58 8.72
CA ASN A 125 7.32 -10.82 7.81
C ASN A 125 7.99 -12.18 8.06
N ILE A 126 8.13 -12.59 9.33
CA ILE A 126 8.63 -13.93 9.67
C ILE A 126 7.67 -15.00 9.14
N ARG A 127 6.37 -14.86 9.40
CA ARG A 127 5.33 -15.76 8.87
C ARG A 127 5.39 -15.87 7.34
N HIS A 128 5.44 -14.74 6.62
CA HIS A 128 5.54 -14.71 5.16
C HIS A 128 6.83 -15.39 4.64
N SER A 129 7.93 -15.21 5.36
CA SER A 129 9.20 -15.87 5.01
C SER A 129 9.13 -17.40 5.16
N LEU A 130 8.41 -17.90 6.16
CA LEU A 130 8.20 -19.32 6.40
C LEU A 130 7.21 -19.94 5.41
N LEU A 131 6.11 -19.23 5.09
CA LEU A 131 5.12 -19.70 4.11
C LEU A 131 5.71 -19.90 2.72
N GLY A 132 6.73 -19.13 2.35
CA GLY A 132 7.33 -19.18 1.03
C GLY A 132 6.39 -18.64 -0.05
N ASN A 133 6.47 -19.22 -1.26
CA ASN A 133 5.62 -18.78 -2.38
C ASN A 133 4.27 -19.50 -2.33
N THR A 134 3.19 -18.75 -2.10
CA THR A 134 1.81 -19.22 -2.17
C THR A 134 1.08 -18.65 -3.38
N CYS A 135 -0.10 -19.19 -3.70
CA CYS A 135 -0.95 -18.68 -4.77
C CYS A 135 -1.29 -17.20 -4.57
N GLU A 136 -1.61 -16.83 -3.33
CA GLU A 136 -1.94 -15.46 -2.93
C GLU A 136 -0.75 -14.52 -3.15
N GLN A 137 0.43 -14.89 -2.64
CA GLN A 137 1.63 -14.07 -2.80
C GLN A 137 2.07 -13.92 -4.27
N TYR A 138 1.89 -14.98 -5.07
CA TYR A 138 2.16 -14.90 -6.50
C TYR A 138 1.22 -13.93 -7.21
N ALA A 139 -0.08 -14.04 -6.93
CA ALA A 139 -1.09 -13.15 -7.49
C ALA A 139 -0.87 -11.69 -7.04
N ASP A 140 -0.62 -11.45 -5.75
CA ASP A 140 -0.39 -10.12 -5.20
C ASP A 140 0.84 -9.43 -5.82
N LYS A 141 1.94 -10.17 -6.02
CA LYS A 141 3.12 -9.63 -6.71
C LYS A 141 2.78 -9.18 -8.14
N ARG A 142 1.97 -9.97 -8.87
CA ARG A 142 1.54 -9.60 -10.23
C ARG A 142 0.61 -8.38 -10.24
N CYS A 143 -0.24 -8.22 -9.22
CA CYS A 143 -1.05 -7.01 -9.08
C CYS A 143 -0.21 -5.75 -8.88
N ILE A 144 0.88 -5.82 -8.10
CA ILE A 144 1.79 -4.68 -7.93
C ILE A 144 2.34 -4.23 -9.29
N ASP A 145 2.74 -5.17 -10.14
CA ASP A 145 3.20 -4.88 -11.50
C ASP A 145 2.12 -4.12 -12.30
N LEU A 146 0.89 -4.60 -12.24
CA LEU A 146 -0.24 -3.99 -12.96
C LEU A 146 -0.61 -2.61 -12.42
N TYR A 147 -0.56 -2.40 -11.09
CA TYR A 147 -0.76 -1.09 -10.47
C TYR A 147 0.20 -0.05 -11.06
N VAL A 148 1.47 -0.41 -11.19
CA VAL A 148 2.49 0.48 -11.74
C VAL A 148 2.24 0.73 -13.23
N ILE A 149 2.01 -0.32 -14.01
CA ILE A 149 1.78 -0.19 -15.46
C ILE A 149 0.57 0.71 -15.75
N LYS A 150 -0.53 0.52 -15.02
CA LYS A 150 -1.76 1.32 -15.19
C LYS A 150 -1.66 2.75 -14.65
N SER A 151 -0.67 3.05 -13.80
CA SER A 151 -0.55 4.35 -13.16
C SER A 151 0.41 5.30 -13.85
N PHE A 152 1.48 4.83 -14.50
CA PHE A 152 2.58 5.67 -14.96
C PHE A 152 2.45 6.07 -16.42
N PHE A 153 2.37 7.40 -16.70
CA PHE A 153 2.21 7.96 -18.03
C PHE A 153 3.20 9.09 -18.30
N THR A 154 3.58 9.26 -19.58
CA THR A 154 4.43 10.36 -20.02
C THR A 154 3.63 11.60 -20.38
N ASP A 155 2.31 11.48 -20.56
CA ASP A 155 1.38 12.55 -20.90
C ASP A 155 0.25 12.66 -19.87
N ARG A 156 -0.36 13.84 -19.84
CA ARG A 156 -1.43 14.16 -18.88
C ARG A 156 -2.77 13.52 -19.24
N GLU A 157 -2.96 13.16 -20.48
CA GLU A 157 -4.16 12.55 -21.03
C GLU A 157 -4.17 11.02 -20.85
N PHE A 158 -3.11 10.45 -20.24
CA PHE A 158 -2.95 9.02 -19.97
C PHE A 158 -3.02 8.14 -21.22
N GLN A 159 -2.51 8.64 -22.33
CA GLN A 159 -2.48 7.91 -23.61
C GLN A 159 -1.16 7.18 -23.86
N LYS A 160 -0.08 7.62 -23.20
CA LYS A 160 1.28 7.11 -23.42
C LYS A 160 1.83 6.52 -22.11
N PRO A 161 1.62 5.22 -21.86
CA PRO A 161 2.16 4.57 -20.67
C PRO A 161 3.69 4.64 -20.67
N VAL A 162 4.29 4.74 -19.49
CA VAL A 162 5.75 4.66 -19.30
C VAL A 162 6.21 3.21 -19.44
N PHE A 163 5.40 2.27 -18.99
CA PHE A 163 5.70 0.84 -18.96
C PHE A 163 4.66 0.06 -19.76
N THR A 164 5.14 -0.87 -20.59
CA THR A 164 4.34 -1.97 -21.12
C THR A 164 4.61 -3.23 -20.30
N GLN A 165 3.75 -4.25 -20.39
CA GLN A 165 3.97 -5.51 -19.68
C GLN A 165 5.31 -6.14 -20.07
N GLU A 166 5.64 -6.18 -21.37
CA GLU A 166 6.89 -6.73 -21.89
C GLU A 166 8.11 -5.99 -21.32
N TYR A 167 8.08 -4.65 -21.31
CA TYR A 167 9.17 -3.85 -20.74
C TYR A 167 9.28 -4.07 -19.23
N PHE A 168 8.16 -4.24 -18.53
CA PHE A 168 8.12 -4.44 -17.08
C PHE A 168 8.70 -5.81 -16.69
N ASP A 169 8.41 -6.85 -17.48
CA ASP A 169 8.94 -8.20 -17.25
C ASP A 169 10.47 -8.29 -17.44
N ASP A 170 11.05 -7.37 -18.22
CA ASP A 170 12.50 -7.29 -18.46
C ASP A 170 13.26 -6.43 -17.42
N LEU A 171 12.54 -5.77 -16.48
CA LEU A 171 13.16 -4.90 -15.49
C LEU A 171 14.00 -5.70 -14.47
N THR A 172 15.13 -5.13 -14.13
CA THR A 172 15.96 -5.64 -13.04
C THR A 172 15.30 -5.37 -11.68
N GLN A 173 15.64 -6.18 -10.66
CA GLN A 173 15.16 -5.97 -9.29
C GLN A 173 15.45 -4.55 -8.77
N SER A 174 16.60 -3.98 -9.13
CA SER A 174 16.96 -2.61 -8.74
C SER A 174 16.04 -1.57 -9.38
N GLU A 175 15.68 -1.74 -10.64
CA GLU A 175 14.75 -0.83 -11.33
C GLU A 175 13.34 -0.94 -10.78
N LEU A 176 12.87 -2.17 -10.51
CA LEU A 176 11.58 -2.39 -9.83
C LEU A 176 11.52 -1.67 -8.49
N THR A 177 12.58 -1.79 -7.68
CA THR A 177 12.66 -1.10 -6.38
C THR A 177 12.58 0.42 -6.54
N ILE A 178 13.25 1.00 -7.55
CA ILE A 178 13.18 2.44 -7.80
C ILE A 178 11.75 2.86 -8.18
N ILE A 179 11.09 2.11 -9.05
CA ILE A 179 9.72 2.40 -9.52
C ILE A 179 8.74 2.30 -8.36
N THR A 180 8.82 1.23 -7.57
CA THR A 180 7.95 1.03 -6.40
C THR A 180 8.15 2.17 -5.39
N ASN A 181 9.39 2.56 -5.09
CA ASN A 181 9.68 3.68 -4.20
C ASN A 181 9.09 5.00 -4.71
N VAL A 182 9.11 5.25 -6.03
CA VAL A 182 8.47 6.42 -6.63
C VAL A 182 6.96 6.37 -6.42
N TYR A 183 6.33 5.23 -6.65
CA TYR A 183 4.90 5.02 -6.42
C TYR A 183 4.54 5.27 -4.95
N ASP A 184 5.21 4.59 -4.04
CA ASP A 184 4.97 4.68 -2.60
C ASP A 184 5.17 6.11 -2.07
N SER A 185 6.18 6.83 -2.56
CA SER A 185 6.45 8.22 -2.14
C SER A 185 5.31 9.19 -2.48
N ILE A 186 4.54 8.90 -3.52
CA ILE A 186 3.36 9.69 -3.91
C ILE A 186 2.22 9.41 -2.94
N PHE A 187 1.91 8.13 -2.72
CA PHE A 187 0.75 7.71 -1.94
C PHE A 187 0.98 7.78 -0.43
N ALA A 188 2.23 7.77 0.04
CA ALA A 188 2.57 7.93 1.45
C ALA A 188 2.05 9.24 2.09
N THR A 189 1.74 10.25 1.27
CA THR A 189 1.15 11.50 1.75
C THR A 189 -0.38 11.50 1.79
N PHE A 190 -1.04 10.51 1.18
CA PHE A 190 -2.50 10.38 1.14
C PHE A 190 -3.01 9.60 2.36
N THR A 191 -2.70 10.13 3.55
CA THR A 191 -3.14 9.56 4.82
C THR A 191 -4.49 10.14 5.24
N GLU A 192 -5.26 9.38 6.01
CA GLU A 192 -6.51 9.84 6.60
C GLU A 192 -6.32 11.14 7.39
N GLU A 193 -5.24 11.25 8.17
CA GLU A 193 -4.89 12.45 8.94
C GLU A 193 -4.72 13.68 8.05
N ASN A 194 -4.07 13.52 6.89
CA ASN A 194 -3.91 14.63 5.95
C ASN A 194 -5.23 15.01 5.28
N PHE A 195 -6.11 14.03 4.98
CA PHE A 195 -7.45 14.31 4.47
C PHE A 195 -8.33 14.99 5.50
N GLN A 196 -8.30 14.55 6.75
CA GLN A 196 -9.03 15.21 7.86
C GLN A 196 -8.57 16.66 8.02
N LYS A 197 -7.28 16.96 7.96
CA LYS A 197 -6.75 18.34 8.01
C LYS A 197 -7.24 19.19 6.84
N LEU A 198 -7.37 18.64 5.65
CA LEU A 198 -7.94 19.36 4.51
C LEU A 198 -9.40 19.77 4.75
N VAL A 199 -10.17 18.94 5.45
CA VAL A 199 -11.60 19.21 5.76
C VAL A 199 -11.75 20.20 6.91
N ILE A 200 -10.97 20.04 7.99
CA ILE A 200 -11.14 20.82 9.24
C ILE A 200 -10.61 22.25 9.12
N GLU A 201 -9.57 22.48 8.31
CA GLU A 201 -8.87 23.77 8.28
C GLU A 201 -9.46 24.80 7.31
N ASP A 202 -10.70 24.63 6.86
CA ASP A 202 -11.32 25.55 5.85
C ASP A 202 -10.42 25.76 4.61
N PHE A 203 -9.58 24.75 4.36
CA PHE A 203 -8.56 24.80 3.30
C PHE A 203 -9.21 24.97 1.93
N TYR A 204 -10.44 24.45 1.78
CA TYR A 204 -11.23 24.59 0.57
C TYR A 204 -11.68 26.04 0.32
N SER A 205 -12.09 26.77 1.35
CA SER A 205 -12.57 28.15 1.22
C SER A 205 -11.47 29.14 0.82
N THR A 206 -10.20 28.77 1.05
CA THR A 206 -9.05 29.63 0.73
C THR A 206 -8.51 29.41 -0.71
N TYR A 207 -8.84 28.28 -1.36
CA TYR A 207 -8.22 27.85 -2.64
C TYR A 207 -9.20 27.44 -3.74
N LEU A 208 -10.50 27.54 -3.49
CA LEU A 208 -11.57 27.45 -4.47
C LEU A 208 -12.25 28.82 -4.63
#